data_228e1600ced8e10e8d08cb65df2372cf
#
_entry.id   228e1600ced8e10e8d08cb65df2372cf
#
_cell.length_a   1.000
_cell.length_b   1.000
_cell.length_c   1.000
_cell.angle_alpha   90.00
_cell.angle_beta   90.00
_cell.angle_gamma   90.00
#
_symmetry.space_group_name_H-M   'P 1'
#
loop_
_entity.id
_entity.type
_entity.pdbx_description
1 polymer ?
#
loop_
_entity_poly.entity_id
_entity_poly.type
_entity_poly.pdbx_seq_one_letter_code
_entity_poly.pdbx_strand_id
1 'polypeptide(L)'
;RGGKRMSFSSDLKMELSQINNLKNKQEVYAEFLGYLASNNIDVKGRNVKFSTESEYNINRFAKLLNNLEIKDYKINITGKTYSITYKCDEIPVLEDAENYLQQDNLKKAYIRGNFLGAGSINNPRNKYHLEIIFKDKECAEFTLKLLNEYSIGAKILEKTVYLKDGEEISKMLALVGGHSTVLKFEEIRVLREMKNNVNRIVNCETANLNKTINAAVKQA
;
A
#
# COMPACT_ATOMS: atom_id res chain seq x y z
N ARG A 1 28.03 10.81 -7.77
CA ARG A 1 27.23 9.57 -7.49
C ARG A 1 25.80 10.00 -7.26
N GLY A 2 24.96 10.04 -8.32
CA GLY A 2 23.53 10.35 -8.22
C GLY A 2 22.81 9.16 -7.59
N GLY A 3 22.48 9.25 -6.30
CA GLY A 3 21.65 8.28 -5.62
C GLY A 3 20.30 8.19 -6.36
N LYS A 4 19.93 7.00 -6.81
CA LYS A 4 18.66 6.72 -7.45
C LYS A 4 17.54 7.09 -6.45
N ARG A 5 16.82 8.19 -6.71
CA ARG A 5 15.74 8.64 -5.84
C ARG A 5 14.71 7.52 -5.77
N MET A 6 14.53 6.90 -4.60
CA MET A 6 13.55 5.84 -4.41
C MET A 6 12.14 6.36 -4.70
N SER A 7 11.27 5.49 -5.20
CA SER A 7 9.87 5.87 -5.40
C SER A 7 9.16 5.99 -4.06
N PHE A 8 8.07 6.76 -4.00
CA PHE A 8 7.26 6.90 -2.78
C PHE A 8 6.77 5.53 -2.27
N SER A 9 6.42 4.63 -3.20
CA SER A 9 6.06 3.25 -2.89
C SER A 9 7.21 2.44 -2.28
N SER A 10 8.44 2.65 -2.76
CA SER A 10 9.63 1.98 -2.21
C SER A 10 9.97 2.48 -0.81
N ASP A 11 9.83 3.79 -0.55
CA ASP A 11 10.03 4.39 0.77
C ASP A 11 9.06 3.78 1.79
N LEU A 12 7.77 3.67 1.44
CA LEU A 12 6.78 3.05 2.30
C LEU A 12 7.07 1.57 2.56
N LYS A 13 7.38 0.79 1.53
CA LYS A 13 7.73 -0.64 1.71
C LYS A 13 8.96 -0.83 2.58
N MET A 14 9.95 0.05 2.47
CA MET A 14 11.12 0.05 3.34
C MET A 14 10.72 0.32 4.79
N GLU A 15 9.94 1.36 5.05
CA GLU A 15 9.46 1.70 6.40
C GLU A 15 8.68 0.54 7.02
N LEU A 16 7.68 0.00 6.30
CA LEU A 16 6.85 -1.11 6.79
C LEU A 16 7.66 -2.38 7.04
N SER A 17 8.69 -2.66 6.24
CA SER A 17 9.54 -3.84 6.42
C SER A 17 10.44 -3.77 7.67
N GLN A 18 10.57 -2.59 8.28
CA GLN A 18 11.36 -2.36 9.48
C GLN A 18 10.53 -2.34 10.78
N ILE A 19 9.21 -2.50 10.69
CA ILE A 19 8.33 -2.52 11.87
C ILE A 19 8.74 -3.65 12.82
N ASN A 20 8.92 -3.28 14.10
CA ASN A 20 9.40 -4.20 15.14
C ASN A 20 8.25 -4.95 15.83
N ASN A 21 7.60 -5.86 15.10
CA ASN A 21 6.53 -6.71 15.64
C ASN A 21 6.86 -8.21 15.55
N LEU A 22 8.10 -8.56 15.16
CA LEU A 22 8.51 -9.96 14.95
C LEU A 22 8.50 -10.83 16.22
N LYS A 23 8.44 -10.22 17.42
CA LYS A 23 8.29 -10.94 18.68
C LYS A 23 6.84 -11.42 18.93
N ASN A 24 5.87 -10.80 18.27
CA ASN A 24 4.46 -11.18 18.37
C ASN A 24 4.13 -12.21 17.28
N LYS A 25 4.16 -13.49 17.63
CA LYS A 25 3.89 -14.59 16.68
C LYS A 25 2.53 -14.49 16.02
N GLN A 26 1.53 -13.93 16.68
CA GLN A 26 0.19 -13.76 16.12
C GLN A 26 0.18 -12.69 15.01
N GLU A 27 0.82 -11.55 15.25
CA GLU A 27 0.95 -10.53 14.21
C GLU A 27 1.81 -10.99 13.05
N VAL A 28 2.89 -11.75 13.31
CA VAL A 28 3.72 -12.36 12.26
C VAL A 28 2.88 -13.25 11.37
N TYR A 29 2.04 -14.11 11.95
CA TYR A 29 1.18 -14.99 11.16
C TYR A 29 0.10 -14.22 10.40
N ALA A 30 -0.53 -13.22 11.01
CA ALA A 30 -1.50 -12.37 10.33
C ALA A 30 -0.88 -11.60 9.14
N GLU A 31 0.33 -11.05 9.31
CA GLU A 31 1.06 -10.38 8.23
C GLU A 31 1.42 -11.37 7.10
N PHE A 32 1.85 -12.58 7.45
CA PHE A 32 2.12 -13.65 6.49
C PHE A 32 0.88 -14.03 5.69
N LEU A 33 -0.30 -14.18 6.32
CA LEU A 33 -1.57 -14.42 5.64
C LEU A 33 -1.89 -13.29 4.64
N GLY A 34 -1.56 -12.05 4.99
CA GLY A 34 -1.70 -10.91 4.10
C GLY A 34 -0.83 -11.03 2.84
N TYR A 35 0.41 -11.46 2.96
CA TYR A 35 1.26 -11.75 1.79
C TYR A 35 0.66 -12.86 0.93
N LEU A 36 0.14 -13.93 1.53
CA LEU A 36 -0.46 -15.06 0.79
C LEU A 36 -1.71 -14.67 -0.02
N ALA A 37 -2.40 -13.63 0.37
CA ALA A 37 -3.53 -13.08 -0.37
C ALA A 37 -3.12 -12.25 -1.60
N SER A 38 -1.83 -11.88 -1.73
CA SER A 38 -1.35 -10.98 -2.76
C SER A 38 -1.14 -11.67 -4.12
N ASN A 39 -1.20 -10.89 -5.20
CA ASN A 39 -0.97 -11.38 -6.57
C ASN A 39 0.48 -11.79 -6.86
N ASN A 40 1.44 -11.42 -6.01
CA ASN A 40 2.86 -11.76 -6.17
C ASN A 40 3.23 -13.11 -5.54
N ILE A 41 2.24 -13.83 -5.04
CA ILE A 41 2.36 -15.22 -4.59
C ILE A 41 1.94 -16.16 -5.71
N ASP A 42 2.81 -17.09 -6.08
CA ASP A 42 2.54 -18.20 -7.00
C ASP A 42 2.59 -19.52 -6.22
N VAL A 43 1.54 -20.31 -6.35
CA VAL A 43 1.39 -21.60 -5.67
C VAL A 43 1.33 -22.71 -6.70
N LYS A 44 2.27 -23.66 -6.63
CA LYS A 44 2.32 -24.86 -7.49
C LYS A 44 2.46 -26.12 -6.64
N GLY A 45 1.34 -26.80 -6.41
CA GLY A 45 1.27 -27.89 -5.47
C GLY A 45 1.67 -27.43 -4.07
N ARG A 46 2.73 -28.02 -3.50
CA ARG A 46 3.27 -27.65 -2.18
C ARG A 46 4.33 -26.52 -2.24
N ASN A 47 4.70 -26.06 -3.42
CA ASN A 47 5.69 -24.99 -3.58
C ASN A 47 4.99 -23.63 -3.61
N VAL A 48 5.44 -22.74 -2.74
CA VAL A 48 4.98 -21.34 -2.66
C VAL A 48 6.15 -20.45 -3.05
N LYS A 49 5.92 -19.52 -3.97
CA LYS A 49 6.90 -18.54 -4.41
C LYS A 49 6.37 -17.13 -4.22
N PHE A 50 7.10 -16.31 -3.49
CA PHE A 50 6.89 -14.87 -3.42
C PHE A 50 7.94 -14.14 -4.25
N SER A 51 7.56 -13.11 -5.00
CA SER A 51 8.46 -12.32 -5.84
C SER A 51 8.26 -10.82 -5.63
N THR A 52 9.36 -10.04 -5.61
CA THR A 52 9.33 -8.59 -5.43
C THR A 52 10.60 -7.94 -6.01
N GLU A 53 10.52 -6.65 -6.37
CA GLU A 53 11.72 -5.87 -6.75
C GLU A 53 12.38 -5.16 -5.55
N SER A 54 11.84 -5.32 -4.34
CA SER A 54 12.33 -4.67 -3.12
C SER A 54 13.12 -5.64 -2.27
N GLU A 55 14.42 -5.35 -2.08
CA GLU A 55 15.29 -6.08 -1.16
C GLU A 55 14.78 -6.04 0.29
N TYR A 56 14.28 -4.90 0.74
CA TYR A 56 13.70 -4.77 2.08
C TYR A 56 12.49 -5.68 2.26
N ASN A 57 11.65 -5.77 1.23
CA ASN A 57 10.44 -6.57 1.29
C ASN A 57 10.74 -8.08 1.26
N ILE A 58 11.70 -8.54 0.43
CA ILE A 58 12.10 -9.95 0.45
C ILE A 58 12.72 -10.35 1.78
N ASN A 59 13.54 -9.46 2.38
CA ASN A 59 14.12 -9.68 3.70
C ASN A 59 13.05 -9.73 4.80
N ARG A 60 12.00 -8.89 4.69
CA ARG A 60 10.85 -8.94 5.61
C ARG A 60 10.14 -10.28 5.53
N PHE A 61 9.84 -10.73 4.32
CA PHE A 61 9.17 -12.02 4.11
C PHE A 61 10.00 -13.19 4.65
N ALA A 62 11.32 -13.19 4.42
CA ALA A 62 12.23 -14.19 4.99
C ALA A 62 12.20 -14.21 6.53
N LYS A 63 12.15 -13.03 7.16
CA LYS A 63 12.01 -12.92 8.63
C LYS A 63 10.66 -13.50 9.13
N LEU A 64 9.57 -13.30 8.40
CA LEU A 64 8.28 -13.91 8.74
C LEU A 64 8.38 -15.44 8.66
N LEU A 65 8.93 -15.99 7.57
CA LEU A 65 9.12 -17.45 7.42
C LEU A 65 9.95 -18.03 8.57
N ASN A 66 11.06 -17.40 8.94
CA ASN A 66 11.90 -17.83 10.05
C ASN A 66 11.16 -17.83 11.39
N ASN A 67 10.34 -16.81 11.66
CA ASN A 67 9.53 -16.72 12.89
C ASN A 67 8.40 -17.77 12.92
N LEU A 68 7.93 -18.20 11.75
CA LEU A 68 6.95 -19.29 11.59
C LEU A 68 7.62 -20.67 11.51
N GLU A 69 8.94 -20.74 11.79
CA GLU A 69 9.73 -21.97 11.78
C GLU A 69 9.87 -22.62 10.39
N ILE A 70 9.51 -21.91 9.32
CA ILE A 70 9.72 -22.32 7.93
C ILE A 70 11.17 -21.94 7.54
N LYS A 71 12.11 -22.86 7.76
CA LYS A 71 13.54 -22.62 7.59
C LYS A 71 14.09 -23.11 6.24
N ASP A 72 13.39 -24.02 5.58
CA ASP A 72 13.79 -24.56 4.27
C ASP A 72 13.20 -23.72 3.14
N TYR A 73 13.86 -22.62 2.84
CA TYR A 73 13.52 -21.77 1.71
C TYR A 73 14.76 -21.40 0.88
N LYS A 74 14.55 -21.08 -0.40
CA LYS A 74 15.59 -20.64 -1.31
C LYS A 74 15.31 -19.21 -1.79
N ILE A 75 16.33 -18.35 -1.71
CA ILE A 75 16.27 -17.00 -2.27
C ILE A 75 16.99 -17.01 -3.62
N ASN A 76 16.34 -16.50 -4.66
CA ASN A 76 16.90 -16.33 -5.99
C ASN A 76 16.79 -14.86 -6.41
N ILE A 77 17.79 -14.39 -7.16
CA ILE A 77 17.83 -13.05 -7.74
C ILE A 77 17.93 -13.19 -9.24
N THR A 78 16.96 -12.62 -9.96
CA THR A 78 16.93 -12.62 -11.43
C THR A 78 16.74 -11.19 -11.93
N GLY A 79 17.81 -10.58 -12.44
CA GLY A 79 17.80 -9.18 -12.81
C GLY A 79 17.52 -8.27 -11.62
N LYS A 80 16.35 -7.62 -11.59
CA LYS A 80 15.91 -6.74 -10.48
C LYS A 80 14.93 -7.43 -9.52
N THR A 81 14.55 -8.67 -9.81
CA THR A 81 13.54 -9.40 -9.06
C THR A 81 14.18 -10.33 -8.05
N TYR A 82 13.80 -10.18 -6.80
CA TYR A 82 14.07 -11.11 -5.71
C TYR A 82 12.90 -12.09 -5.59
N SER A 83 13.19 -13.37 -5.36
CA SER A 83 12.15 -14.35 -5.08
C SER A 83 12.55 -15.30 -3.97
N ILE A 84 11.59 -15.66 -3.12
CA ILE A 84 11.69 -16.74 -2.14
C ILE A 84 10.79 -17.88 -2.57
N THR A 85 11.32 -19.10 -2.55
CA THR A 85 10.56 -20.33 -2.78
C THR A 85 10.71 -21.23 -1.57
N TYR A 86 9.60 -21.72 -1.02
CA TYR A 86 9.56 -22.65 0.10
C TYR A 86 8.46 -23.68 -0.10
N LYS A 87 8.53 -24.78 0.66
CA LYS A 87 7.48 -25.80 0.69
C LYS A 87 6.53 -25.54 1.86
N CYS A 88 5.25 -25.69 1.60
CA CYS A 88 4.20 -25.62 2.61
C CYS A 88 3.30 -26.84 2.46
N ASP A 89 3.13 -27.60 3.53
CA ASP A 89 2.31 -28.81 3.50
C ASP A 89 0.83 -28.47 3.48
N GLU A 90 0.46 -27.41 4.18
CA GLU A 90 -0.90 -26.92 4.31
C GLU A 90 -0.90 -25.42 4.04
N ILE A 91 -1.34 -25.02 2.86
CA ILE A 91 -1.37 -23.61 2.46
C ILE A 91 -2.63 -22.97 3.01
N PRO A 92 -2.52 -21.93 3.87
CA PRO A 92 -3.68 -21.26 4.44
C PRO A 92 -4.61 -20.72 3.37
N VAL A 93 -5.91 -20.92 3.53
CA VAL A 93 -6.96 -20.38 2.68
C VAL A 93 -7.57 -19.11 3.31
N LEU A 94 -8.47 -18.45 2.58
CA LEU A 94 -9.11 -17.21 3.05
C LEU A 94 -9.89 -17.42 4.35
N GLU A 95 -10.59 -18.55 4.50
CA GLU A 95 -11.36 -18.88 5.70
C GLU A 95 -10.48 -18.92 6.97
N ASP A 96 -9.24 -19.37 6.84
CA ASP A 96 -8.27 -19.34 7.96
C ASP A 96 -7.97 -17.90 8.38
N ALA A 97 -7.82 -16.98 7.42
CA ALA A 97 -7.62 -15.57 7.70
C ALA A 97 -8.87 -14.96 8.37
N GLU A 98 -10.07 -15.22 7.86
CA GLU A 98 -11.33 -14.72 8.43
C GLU A 98 -11.51 -15.16 9.89
N ASN A 99 -11.21 -16.40 10.19
CA ASN A 99 -11.29 -16.96 11.55
C ASN A 99 -10.21 -16.42 12.48
N TYR A 100 -9.01 -16.14 11.93
CA TYR A 100 -7.86 -15.72 12.73
C TYR A 100 -7.89 -14.23 13.09
N LEU A 101 -8.39 -13.36 12.20
CA LEU A 101 -8.28 -11.90 12.31
C LEU A 101 -9.37 -11.28 13.20
N GLN A 102 -9.48 -11.75 14.46
CA GLN A 102 -10.48 -11.27 15.42
C GLN A 102 -10.04 -10.02 16.20
N GLN A 103 -8.74 -9.72 16.26
CA GLN A 103 -8.19 -8.60 17.00
C GLN A 103 -7.71 -7.49 16.06
N ASP A 104 -7.79 -6.24 16.52
CA ASP A 104 -7.45 -5.05 15.75
C ASP A 104 -5.99 -5.07 15.24
N ASN A 105 -5.04 -5.43 16.09
CA ASN A 105 -3.63 -5.52 15.72
C ASN A 105 -3.37 -6.60 14.65
N LEU A 106 -4.12 -7.69 14.64
CA LEU A 106 -4.02 -8.75 13.64
C LEU A 106 -4.58 -8.29 12.28
N LYS A 107 -5.72 -7.59 12.28
CA LYS A 107 -6.29 -6.99 11.07
C LYS A 107 -5.31 -6.00 10.43
N LYS A 108 -4.72 -5.11 11.23
CA LYS A 108 -3.70 -4.16 10.77
C LYS A 108 -2.46 -4.86 10.21
N ALA A 109 -1.98 -5.92 10.85
CA ALA A 109 -0.86 -6.73 10.38
C ALA A 109 -1.19 -7.41 9.03
N TYR A 110 -2.38 -7.96 8.88
CA TYR A 110 -2.85 -8.56 7.63
C TYR A 110 -2.90 -7.53 6.49
N ILE A 111 -3.51 -6.37 6.72
CA ILE A 111 -3.60 -5.30 5.72
C ILE A 111 -2.20 -4.79 5.33
N ARG A 112 -1.28 -4.70 6.30
CA ARG A 112 0.14 -4.40 6.02
C ARG A 112 0.78 -5.47 5.14
N GLY A 113 0.54 -6.74 5.43
CA GLY A 113 1.00 -7.87 4.61
C GLY A 113 0.47 -7.81 3.17
N ASN A 114 -0.82 -7.48 2.98
CA ASN A 114 -1.41 -7.27 1.66
C ASN A 114 -0.67 -6.17 0.89
N PHE A 115 -0.40 -5.03 1.53
CA PHE A 115 0.32 -3.92 0.88
C PHE A 115 1.78 -4.30 0.56
N LEU A 116 2.49 -4.92 1.48
CA LEU A 116 3.85 -5.39 1.25
C LEU A 116 3.89 -6.45 0.14
N GLY A 117 2.90 -7.33 0.08
CA GLY A 117 2.78 -8.37 -0.93
C GLY A 117 2.63 -7.81 -2.35
N ALA A 118 1.64 -6.99 -2.61
CA ALA A 118 1.34 -6.48 -3.96
C ALA A 118 0.75 -5.06 -3.99
N GLY A 119 1.00 -4.26 -2.95
CA GLY A 119 0.57 -2.87 -2.91
C GLY A 119 1.50 -1.94 -3.68
N SER A 120 0.93 -0.86 -4.20
CA SER A 120 1.66 0.26 -4.77
C SER A 120 0.99 1.60 -4.44
N ILE A 121 1.77 2.66 -4.40
CA ILE A 121 1.29 4.02 -4.21
C ILE A 121 2.03 4.98 -5.13
N ASN A 122 1.30 5.85 -5.80
CA ASN A 122 1.88 6.89 -6.65
C ASN A 122 2.52 8.00 -5.81
N ASN A 123 3.45 8.72 -6.41
CA ASN A 123 3.96 9.96 -5.81
C ASN A 123 2.80 10.96 -5.67
N PRO A 124 2.46 11.43 -4.45
CA PRO A 124 1.33 12.31 -4.21
C PRO A 124 1.45 13.68 -4.88
N ARG A 125 2.65 14.06 -5.34
CA ARG A 125 2.84 15.27 -6.16
C ARG A 125 2.15 15.18 -7.52
N ASN A 126 2.01 13.97 -8.05
CA ASN A 126 1.39 13.72 -9.36
C ASN A 126 -0.10 13.42 -9.22
N LYS A 127 -0.42 12.27 -8.66
CA LYS A 127 -1.79 11.76 -8.56
C LYS A 127 -1.98 10.95 -7.28
N TYR A 128 -3.09 11.16 -6.60
CA TYR A 128 -3.50 10.29 -5.49
C TYR A 128 -3.99 8.97 -6.06
N HIS A 129 -3.23 7.93 -5.83
CA HIS A 129 -3.59 6.57 -6.18
C HIS A 129 -2.77 5.58 -5.34
N LEU A 130 -3.47 4.76 -4.60
CA LEU A 130 -2.93 3.59 -3.91
C LEU A 130 -3.75 2.39 -4.36
N GLU A 131 -3.10 1.28 -4.63
CA GLU A 131 -3.75 0.03 -5.01
C GLU A 131 -3.07 -1.18 -4.40
N ILE A 132 -3.84 -2.24 -4.20
CA ILE A 132 -3.37 -3.56 -3.79
C ILE A 132 -4.02 -4.57 -4.73
N ILE A 133 -3.20 -5.42 -5.36
CA ILE A 133 -3.65 -6.44 -6.29
C ILE A 133 -3.64 -7.79 -5.58
N PHE A 134 -4.77 -8.47 -5.56
CA PHE A 134 -4.95 -9.76 -4.89
C PHE A 134 -4.84 -10.94 -5.87
N LYS A 135 -4.59 -12.13 -5.34
CA LYS A 135 -4.57 -13.36 -6.14
C LYS A 135 -5.93 -13.67 -6.75
N ASP A 136 -7.03 -13.38 -6.02
CA ASP A 136 -8.41 -13.59 -6.42
C ASP A 136 -9.33 -12.48 -5.92
N LYS A 137 -10.59 -12.51 -6.34
CA LYS A 137 -11.61 -11.52 -5.99
C LYS A 137 -12.06 -11.65 -4.55
N GLU A 138 -12.10 -12.85 -4.00
CA GLU A 138 -12.55 -13.12 -2.63
C GLU A 138 -11.61 -12.48 -1.61
N CYS A 139 -10.30 -12.61 -1.81
CA CYS A 139 -9.30 -11.92 -0.99
C CYS A 139 -9.43 -10.38 -1.08
N ALA A 140 -9.74 -9.85 -2.26
CA ALA A 140 -9.96 -8.42 -2.44
C ALA A 140 -11.22 -7.93 -1.72
N GLU A 141 -12.34 -8.65 -1.83
CA GLU A 141 -13.61 -8.35 -1.16
C GLU A 141 -13.46 -8.41 0.37
N PHE A 142 -12.77 -9.42 0.88
CA PHE A 142 -12.47 -9.53 2.31
C PHE A 142 -11.64 -8.35 2.82
N THR A 143 -10.58 -7.97 2.10
CA THR A 143 -9.77 -6.81 2.49
C THR A 143 -10.57 -5.51 2.41
N LEU A 144 -11.44 -5.35 1.40
CA LEU A 144 -12.35 -4.20 1.31
C LEU A 144 -13.27 -4.12 2.53
N LYS A 145 -13.83 -5.26 2.98
CA LYS A 145 -14.65 -5.33 4.20
C LYS A 145 -13.85 -4.86 5.43
N LEU A 146 -12.62 -5.33 5.60
CA LEU A 146 -11.76 -4.88 6.70
C LEU A 146 -11.47 -3.37 6.63
N LEU A 147 -11.16 -2.82 5.45
CA LEU A 147 -10.92 -1.38 5.31
C LEU A 147 -12.15 -0.54 5.65
N ASN A 148 -13.35 -1.02 5.33
CA ASN A 148 -14.58 -0.36 5.70
C ASN A 148 -14.81 -0.32 7.22
N GLU A 149 -14.35 -1.32 7.98
CA GLU A 149 -14.38 -1.29 9.45
C GLU A 149 -13.56 -0.12 10.02
N TYR A 150 -12.51 0.32 9.31
CA TYR A 150 -11.70 1.49 9.66
C TYR A 150 -12.18 2.79 9.00
N SER A 151 -13.38 2.80 8.44
CA SER A 151 -13.92 3.96 7.71
C SER A 151 -13.01 4.46 6.61
N ILE A 152 -12.34 3.53 5.90
CA ILE A 152 -11.53 3.81 4.73
C ILE A 152 -12.34 3.49 3.49
N GLY A 153 -12.69 4.53 2.71
CA GLY A 153 -13.56 4.45 1.53
C GLY A 153 -12.86 3.88 0.29
N ALA A 154 -12.30 2.67 0.41
CA ALA A 154 -11.68 1.97 -0.71
C ALA A 154 -12.73 1.49 -1.72
N LYS A 155 -12.27 1.30 -2.96
CA LYS A 155 -13.08 0.75 -4.06
C LYS A 155 -12.43 -0.52 -4.59
N ILE A 156 -13.24 -1.38 -5.20
CA ILE A 156 -12.79 -2.62 -5.82
C ILE A 156 -13.07 -2.60 -7.33
N LEU A 157 -12.12 -3.12 -8.09
CA LEU A 157 -12.25 -3.44 -9.50
C LEU A 157 -11.62 -4.81 -9.73
N GLU A 158 -12.45 -5.81 -10.06
CA GLU A 158 -12.03 -7.21 -10.16
C GLU A 158 -11.32 -7.69 -8.89
N LYS A 159 -10.02 -7.93 -8.95
CA LYS A 159 -9.17 -8.35 -7.84
C LYS A 159 -8.25 -7.24 -7.29
N THR A 160 -8.57 -5.98 -7.61
CA THR A 160 -7.79 -4.82 -7.18
C THR A 160 -8.60 -3.95 -6.23
N VAL A 161 -8.10 -3.71 -5.04
CA VAL A 161 -8.62 -2.71 -4.10
C VAL A 161 -7.82 -1.43 -4.27
N TYR A 162 -8.49 -0.28 -4.42
CA TYR A 162 -7.80 0.98 -4.69
C TYR A 162 -8.42 2.19 -3.98
N LEU A 163 -7.58 3.21 -3.76
CA LEU A 163 -7.90 4.50 -3.20
C LEU A 163 -7.45 5.62 -4.15
N LYS A 164 -8.29 6.64 -4.33
CA LYS A 164 -7.99 7.83 -5.15
C LYS A 164 -8.16 9.14 -4.40
N ASP A 165 -8.64 9.08 -3.18
CA ASP A 165 -8.78 10.22 -2.29
C ASP A 165 -7.57 10.36 -1.38
N GLY A 166 -7.08 11.61 -1.18
CA GLY A 166 -5.88 11.86 -0.38
C GLY A 166 -6.08 11.58 1.11
N GLU A 167 -7.26 11.87 1.66
CA GLU A 167 -7.55 11.61 3.06
C GLU A 167 -7.63 10.11 3.33
N GLU A 168 -8.30 9.36 2.45
CA GLU A 168 -8.44 7.91 2.55
C GLU A 168 -7.08 7.20 2.43
N ILE A 169 -6.20 7.70 1.54
CA ILE A 169 -4.83 7.19 1.42
C ILE A 169 -4.05 7.47 2.71
N SER A 170 -4.17 8.67 3.29
CA SER A 170 -3.51 9.02 4.54
C SER A 170 -3.95 8.10 5.69
N LYS A 171 -5.25 7.83 5.82
CA LYS A 171 -5.80 6.86 6.79
C LYS A 171 -5.20 5.46 6.59
N MET A 172 -5.12 5.01 5.33
CA MET A 172 -4.54 3.71 4.99
C MET A 172 -3.05 3.62 5.37
N LEU A 173 -2.26 4.65 5.06
CA LEU A 173 -0.84 4.72 5.43
C LEU A 173 -0.64 4.65 6.95
N ALA A 174 -1.46 5.37 7.72
CA ALA A 174 -1.44 5.32 9.18
C ALA A 174 -1.83 3.94 9.70
N LEU A 175 -2.88 3.33 9.14
CA LEU A 175 -3.38 2.00 9.53
C LEU A 175 -2.31 0.93 9.43
N VAL A 176 -1.54 0.91 8.34
CA VAL A 176 -0.48 -0.10 8.11
C VAL A 176 0.80 0.19 8.90
N GLY A 177 0.93 1.37 9.52
CA GLY A 177 2.08 1.76 10.33
C GLY A 177 3.15 2.58 9.59
N GLY A 178 2.81 3.18 8.45
CA GLY A 178 3.70 4.05 7.66
C GLY A 178 3.76 5.49 8.20
N HIS A 179 4.11 5.67 9.47
CA HIS A 179 4.03 6.96 10.16
C HIS A 179 4.88 8.06 9.52
N SER A 180 6.12 7.75 9.14
CA SER A 180 7.02 8.68 8.46
C SER A 180 6.51 9.02 7.06
N THR A 181 5.96 8.03 6.37
CA THR A 181 5.38 8.22 5.03
C THR A 181 4.08 9.05 5.09
N VAL A 182 3.25 8.87 6.13
CA VAL A 182 2.07 9.72 6.37
C VAL A 182 2.45 11.19 6.48
N LEU A 183 3.47 11.51 7.30
CA LEU A 183 3.91 12.89 7.46
C LEU A 183 4.36 13.52 6.13
N LYS A 184 5.16 12.79 5.36
CA LYS A 184 5.59 13.23 4.02
C LYS A 184 4.41 13.39 3.05
N PHE A 185 3.42 12.48 3.14
CA PHE A 185 2.22 12.53 2.30
C PHE A 185 1.38 13.75 2.61
N GLU A 186 1.12 14.02 3.89
CA GLU A 186 0.35 15.17 4.36
C GLU A 186 1.04 16.50 4.02
N GLU A 187 2.35 16.61 4.19
CA GLU A 187 3.11 17.79 3.77
C GLU A 187 2.89 18.10 2.29
N ILE A 188 2.99 17.09 1.43
CA ILE A 188 2.76 17.27 -0.02
C ILE A 188 1.29 17.63 -0.29
N ARG A 189 0.34 17.06 0.45
CA ARG A 189 -1.09 17.34 0.31
C ARG A 189 -1.39 18.80 0.62
N VAL A 190 -0.91 19.31 1.75
CA VAL A 190 -1.07 20.70 2.16
C VAL A 190 -0.47 21.67 1.11
N LEU A 191 0.75 21.41 0.64
CA LEU A 191 1.39 22.23 -0.38
C LEU A 191 0.58 22.27 -1.70
N ARG A 192 -0.02 21.15 -2.10
CA ARG A 192 -0.90 21.10 -3.29
C ARG A 192 -2.16 21.91 -3.09
N GLU A 193 -2.79 21.81 -1.94
CA GLU A 193 -4.00 22.56 -1.59
C GLU A 193 -3.72 24.06 -1.59
N MET A 194 -2.64 24.51 -0.97
CA MET A 194 -2.20 25.89 -1.00
C MET A 194 -2.00 26.41 -2.42
N LYS A 195 -1.27 25.65 -3.24
CA LYS A 195 -1.04 26.01 -4.64
C LYS A 195 -2.35 26.11 -5.45
N ASN A 196 -3.26 25.15 -5.24
CA ASN A 196 -4.57 25.18 -5.91
C ASN A 196 -5.41 26.38 -5.48
N ASN A 197 -5.38 26.74 -4.20
CA ASN A 197 -6.10 27.91 -3.68
C ASN A 197 -5.53 29.21 -4.27
N VAL A 198 -4.21 29.37 -4.32
CA VAL A 198 -3.56 30.53 -4.96
C VAL A 198 -3.96 30.61 -6.43
N ASN A 199 -3.91 29.52 -7.18
CA ASN A 199 -4.30 29.51 -8.59
C ASN A 199 -5.79 29.90 -8.77
N ARG A 200 -6.69 29.45 -7.89
CA ARG A 200 -8.12 29.84 -7.92
C ARG A 200 -8.31 31.33 -7.71
N ILE A 201 -7.59 31.93 -6.75
CA ILE A 201 -7.64 33.37 -6.46
C ILE A 201 -7.15 34.13 -7.68
N VAL A 202 -5.96 33.82 -8.22
CA VAL A 202 -5.39 34.49 -9.40
C VAL A 202 -6.32 34.39 -10.62
N ASN A 203 -6.91 33.21 -10.87
CA ASN A 203 -7.84 33.03 -11.97
C ASN A 203 -9.13 33.85 -11.77
N CYS A 204 -9.63 33.95 -10.55
CA CYS A 204 -10.80 34.77 -10.23
C CYS A 204 -10.52 36.26 -10.43
N GLU A 205 -9.38 36.77 -9.95
CA GLU A 205 -8.97 38.17 -10.13
C GLU A 205 -8.76 38.51 -11.61
N THR A 206 -8.10 37.65 -12.36
CA THR A 206 -7.90 37.82 -13.82
C THR A 206 -9.23 37.85 -14.58
N ALA A 207 -10.18 36.95 -14.22
CA ALA A 207 -11.50 36.94 -14.83
C ALA A 207 -12.29 38.23 -14.55
N ASN A 208 -12.21 38.74 -13.29
CA ASN A 208 -12.86 39.98 -12.90
C ASN A 208 -12.27 41.20 -13.60
N LEU A 209 -10.94 41.23 -13.68
CA LEU A 209 -10.25 42.31 -14.43
C LEU A 209 -10.67 42.34 -15.93
N ASN A 210 -10.70 41.17 -16.58
CA ASN A 210 -11.15 41.06 -17.96
C ASN A 210 -12.60 41.49 -18.15
N LYS A 211 -13.50 41.19 -17.24
CA LYS A 211 -14.90 41.66 -17.25
C LYS A 211 -14.97 43.19 -17.13
N THR A 212 -14.17 43.77 -16.24
CA THR A 212 -14.12 45.23 -16.04
C THR A 212 -13.60 45.94 -17.28
N ILE A 213 -12.51 45.45 -17.89
CA ILE A 213 -11.96 46.00 -19.12
C ILE A 213 -12.98 45.94 -20.27
N ASN A 214 -13.62 44.75 -20.45
CA ASN A 214 -14.63 44.57 -21.50
C ASN A 214 -15.87 45.47 -21.31
N ALA A 215 -16.27 45.73 -20.06
CA ALA A 215 -17.35 46.67 -19.77
C ALA A 215 -16.96 48.10 -20.07
N ALA A 216 -15.74 48.56 -19.72
CA ALA A 216 -15.23 49.87 -20.01
C ALA A 216 -15.10 50.11 -21.52
N VAL A 217 -14.61 49.16 -22.31
CA VAL A 217 -14.49 49.25 -23.76
C VAL A 217 -15.86 49.35 -24.46
N LYS A 218 -16.92 48.77 -23.90
CA LYS A 218 -18.29 48.83 -24.45
C LYS A 218 -19.00 50.18 -24.14
N GLN A 219 -18.50 50.94 -23.16
CA GLN A 219 -19.07 52.23 -22.76
C GLN A 219 -18.34 53.42 -23.38
N ALA A 220 -17.19 53.20 -24.00
CA ALA A 220 -16.45 54.18 -24.79
C ALA A 220 -16.86 54.14 -26.27
#